data_19efe8f78119c7b5650a6c2acad1f0ef
#
_entry.id   19efe8f78119c7b5650a6c2acad1f0ef
#
_cell.length_a   1.000
_cell.length_b   1.000
_cell.length_c   1.000
_cell.angle_alpha   90.00
_cell.angle_beta   90.00
_cell.angle_gamma   90.00
#
_symmetry.space_group_name_H-M   'P 1'
#
loop_
_entity.id
_entity.type
_entity.pdbx_description
1 polymer ?
#
loop_
_entity_poly.entity_id
_entity_poly.type
_entity_poly.pdbx_seq_one_letter_code
_entity_poly.pdbx_strand_id
1 'polypeptide(L)'
;TVIPLEQYDSYANARPNIYVPESKVLKLTDEFGVPSYMNALAPMWQEGQFKAVHGVGYEGQSLSHFTGSDIFANTDIETTGFSGLNTGWMGRHFESIYPDYLINPPAAPAAIQIGQFGSLVFQGDETNYAFVTSNIDQLEEIAESGVVYGLDDTLFNNCMYGDQLKFLRGVANTTYEYSGLIHEAYERGQNQVEYQENGFARQLALIARLIKGNLGTKVFMISMGGFDTHGNQPQAHARLMTNLSVAVNNFYDDLAFTQQDDKVLSMTFSEFGRRIFENGSNGTDHGKASPTLFFGSGLNGSAFVGDHPTLDDPDGRGNLEYTMDFRDLYATVLAEWLCVDVPLVEAHLLNYKPYVPVNLGFSCSGEAFPEIAYSDGEVTPPVPPGEEAETPFNPDLLNAVVHKPYYPTDSTPHIYLEMPFSAHVDIQLFNILGQRVGTVFNEMMFEGSTEINIRERMPEQLSTGKYIYRISVQNQKMSKSVMVA
;
A
#
# COMPACT_ATOMS: atom_id res chain seq x y z
N THR A 1 -20.24 3.36 -12.15
CA THR A 1 -19.33 2.39 -12.80
C THR A 1 -20.15 1.33 -13.53
N VAL A 2 -20.99 0.57 -12.83
CA VAL A 2 -21.97 -0.36 -13.42
C VAL A 2 -23.30 0.37 -13.58
N ILE A 3 -23.97 0.20 -14.71
CA ILE A 3 -25.23 0.85 -15.05
C ILE A 3 -26.31 -0.23 -15.19
N PRO A 4 -27.35 -0.21 -14.33
CA PRO A 4 -28.45 -1.14 -14.40
C PRO A 4 -29.41 -0.72 -15.53
N LEU A 5 -29.52 -1.53 -16.58
CA LEU A 5 -30.36 -1.23 -17.76
C LEU A 5 -31.85 -1.45 -17.47
N GLU A 6 -32.20 -2.44 -16.66
CA GLU A 6 -33.58 -2.68 -16.24
C GLU A 6 -34.12 -1.60 -15.28
N GLN A 7 -33.23 -0.93 -14.52
CA GLN A 7 -33.58 0.19 -13.64
C GLN A 7 -33.04 1.53 -14.18
N TYR A 8 -32.85 1.64 -15.50
CA TYR A 8 -32.21 2.80 -16.10
C TYR A 8 -32.99 4.10 -15.84
N ASP A 9 -34.31 4.08 -15.89
CA ASP A 9 -35.16 5.27 -15.61
C ASP A 9 -34.95 5.73 -14.13
N SER A 10 -34.95 4.80 -13.19
CA SER A 10 -34.69 5.12 -11.77
C SER A 10 -33.28 5.71 -11.59
N TYR A 11 -32.27 5.14 -12.24
CA TYR A 11 -30.89 5.68 -12.24
C TYR A 11 -30.85 7.08 -12.85
N ALA A 12 -31.46 7.32 -14.01
CA ALA A 12 -31.44 8.62 -14.69
C ALA A 12 -32.21 9.69 -13.90
N ASN A 13 -33.36 9.33 -13.32
CA ASN A 13 -34.15 10.22 -12.48
C ASN A 13 -33.44 10.59 -11.17
N ALA A 14 -32.65 9.68 -10.58
CA ALA A 14 -31.86 9.95 -9.38
C ALA A 14 -30.67 10.87 -9.67
N ARG A 15 -30.20 10.96 -10.90
CA ARG A 15 -29.00 11.70 -11.32
C ARG A 15 -29.20 12.54 -12.58
N PRO A 16 -30.20 13.43 -12.63
CA PRO A 16 -30.66 14.11 -13.86
C PRO A 16 -29.57 14.91 -14.58
N ASN A 17 -28.52 15.36 -13.86
CA ASN A 17 -27.44 16.15 -14.45
C ASN A 17 -26.14 15.35 -14.68
N ILE A 18 -25.99 14.18 -14.03
CA ILE A 18 -24.72 13.42 -14.06
C ILE A 18 -24.86 11.98 -14.53
N TYR A 19 -26.07 11.54 -14.91
CA TYR A 19 -26.27 10.19 -15.45
C TYR A 19 -25.52 10.00 -16.78
N VAL A 20 -25.17 8.78 -17.09
CA VAL A 20 -24.62 8.39 -18.40
C VAL A 20 -25.78 8.12 -19.35
N PRO A 21 -25.94 8.90 -20.44
CA PRO A 21 -26.99 8.65 -21.42
C PRO A 21 -26.94 7.23 -21.99
N GLU A 22 -28.08 6.59 -22.23
CA GLU A 22 -28.14 5.19 -22.69
C GLU A 22 -27.34 4.97 -23.99
N SER A 23 -27.30 5.97 -24.88
CA SER A 23 -26.47 5.96 -26.09
C SER A 23 -24.96 5.94 -25.82
N LYS A 24 -24.54 6.20 -24.57
CA LYS A 24 -23.15 6.16 -24.10
C LYS A 24 -22.91 5.03 -23.10
N VAL A 25 -23.77 4.01 -23.09
CA VAL A 25 -23.58 2.79 -22.31
C VAL A 25 -23.08 1.69 -23.24
N LEU A 26 -21.97 1.07 -22.87
CA LEU A 26 -21.54 -0.19 -23.43
C LEU A 26 -22.34 -1.29 -22.74
N LYS A 27 -23.33 -1.84 -23.43
CA LYS A 27 -24.13 -2.95 -22.93
C LYS A 27 -23.29 -4.21 -22.93
N LEU A 28 -23.12 -4.84 -21.79
CA LEU A 28 -22.37 -6.07 -21.62
C LEU A 28 -23.31 -7.28 -21.48
N THR A 29 -24.49 -7.05 -20.89
CA THR A 29 -25.63 -7.98 -20.85
C THR A 29 -26.92 -7.21 -21.15
N ASP A 30 -28.04 -7.88 -21.18
CA ASP A 30 -29.38 -7.23 -21.32
C ASP A 30 -29.70 -6.40 -20.05
N GLU A 31 -29.17 -6.78 -18.88
CA GLU A 31 -29.47 -6.19 -17.58
C GLU A 31 -28.46 -5.08 -17.18
N PHE A 32 -27.21 -5.20 -17.61
CA PHE A 32 -26.14 -4.33 -17.14
C PHE A 32 -25.17 -3.89 -18.24
N GLY A 33 -24.62 -2.71 -18.04
CA GLY A 33 -23.54 -2.18 -18.86
C GLY A 33 -22.58 -1.32 -18.07
N VAL A 34 -21.59 -0.81 -18.76
CA VAL A 34 -20.62 0.15 -18.24
C VAL A 34 -20.61 1.41 -19.13
N PRO A 35 -20.17 2.57 -18.64
CA PRO A 35 -20.02 3.75 -19.47
C PRO A 35 -19.10 3.48 -20.68
N SER A 36 -19.44 4.02 -21.84
CA SER A 36 -18.67 3.79 -23.08
C SER A 36 -17.23 4.28 -23.05
N TYR A 37 -16.87 5.14 -22.11
CA TYR A 37 -15.48 5.51 -21.90
C TYR A 37 -14.63 4.42 -21.20
N MET A 38 -15.27 3.30 -20.81
CA MET A 38 -14.61 2.06 -20.37
C MET A 38 -14.55 1.01 -21.51
N ASN A 39 -14.65 1.43 -22.77
CA ASN A 39 -14.69 0.53 -23.92
C ASN A 39 -13.47 -0.40 -24.06
N ALA A 40 -12.34 -0.07 -23.44
CA ALA A 40 -11.19 -0.96 -23.36
C ALA A 40 -11.47 -2.27 -22.61
N LEU A 41 -12.56 -2.34 -21.82
CA LEU A 41 -13.01 -3.59 -21.19
C LEU A 41 -13.82 -4.49 -22.13
N ALA A 42 -14.22 -4.02 -23.33
CA ALA A 42 -15.02 -4.84 -24.24
C ALA A 42 -14.29 -6.12 -24.72
N PRO A 43 -13.01 -6.08 -25.11
CA PRO A 43 -12.25 -7.29 -25.40
C PRO A 43 -12.18 -8.23 -24.19
N MET A 44 -11.81 -7.70 -23.01
CA MET A 44 -11.73 -8.47 -21.77
C MET A 44 -13.07 -9.15 -21.41
N TRP A 45 -14.20 -8.46 -21.66
CA TRP A 45 -15.52 -9.06 -21.47
C TRP A 45 -15.75 -10.23 -22.41
N GLN A 46 -15.42 -10.07 -23.69
CA GLN A 46 -15.61 -11.12 -24.72
C GLN A 46 -14.71 -12.33 -24.46
N GLU A 47 -13.53 -12.11 -23.94
CA GLU A 47 -12.55 -13.15 -23.61
C GLU A 47 -12.77 -13.79 -22.23
N GLY A 48 -13.77 -13.36 -21.48
CA GLY A 48 -14.11 -13.94 -20.18
C GLY A 48 -13.20 -13.48 -19.02
N GLN A 49 -12.56 -12.34 -19.17
CA GLN A 49 -11.53 -11.84 -18.26
C GLN A 49 -12.00 -10.71 -17.32
N PHE A 50 -13.30 -10.44 -17.28
CA PHE A 50 -13.84 -9.36 -16.46
C PHE A 50 -15.10 -9.79 -15.70
N LYS A 51 -15.10 -9.59 -14.37
CA LYS A 51 -16.31 -9.70 -13.53
C LYS A 51 -16.52 -8.45 -12.70
N ALA A 52 -17.78 -8.12 -12.47
CA ALA A 52 -18.16 -7.09 -11.52
C ALA A 52 -19.10 -7.69 -10.47
N VAL A 53 -18.70 -7.63 -9.20
CA VAL A 53 -19.54 -8.08 -8.08
C VAL A 53 -20.34 -6.90 -7.58
N HIS A 54 -21.65 -7.08 -7.50
CA HIS A 54 -22.57 -6.03 -7.07
C HIS A 54 -22.60 -5.86 -5.55
N GLY A 55 -22.98 -4.67 -5.12
CA GLY A 55 -23.43 -4.42 -3.76
C GLY A 55 -22.43 -4.73 -2.65
N VAL A 56 -21.13 -4.62 -2.91
CA VAL A 56 -20.08 -4.96 -1.94
C VAL A 56 -19.99 -3.91 -0.84
N GLY A 57 -20.08 -4.37 0.41
CA GLY A 57 -20.06 -3.52 1.59
C GLY A 57 -20.10 -4.36 2.87
N TYR A 58 -20.60 -3.80 3.96
CA TYR A 58 -20.78 -4.48 5.24
C TYR A 58 -21.84 -3.81 6.09
N GLU A 59 -22.33 -4.52 7.10
CA GLU A 59 -23.33 -4.00 8.03
C GLU A 59 -22.79 -2.82 8.85
N GLY A 60 -23.54 -1.73 8.91
CA GLY A 60 -23.11 -0.53 9.63
C GLY A 60 -22.00 0.25 8.95
N GLN A 61 -21.83 0.12 7.65
CA GLN A 61 -20.72 0.68 6.88
C GLN A 61 -20.43 2.14 7.19
N SER A 62 -19.16 2.41 7.54
CA SER A 62 -18.63 3.75 7.77
C SER A 62 -18.52 4.52 6.46
N LEU A 63 -18.90 5.79 6.49
CA LEU A 63 -18.75 6.74 5.37
C LEU A 63 -17.56 7.69 5.58
N SER A 64 -16.68 7.40 6.55
CA SER A 64 -15.42 8.09 6.78
C SER A 64 -14.30 7.41 6.00
N HIS A 65 -13.52 8.15 5.23
CA HIS A 65 -12.35 7.62 4.52
C HIS A 65 -11.40 6.88 5.45
N PHE A 66 -11.08 7.45 6.60
CA PHE A 66 -10.15 6.83 7.55
C PHE A 66 -10.70 5.53 8.12
N THR A 67 -11.87 5.57 8.74
CA THR A 67 -12.48 4.40 9.36
C THR A 67 -12.84 3.33 8.33
N GLY A 68 -13.38 3.72 7.17
CA GLY A 68 -13.72 2.79 6.09
C GLY A 68 -12.48 2.10 5.54
N SER A 69 -11.39 2.82 5.29
CA SER A 69 -10.13 2.25 4.81
C SER A 69 -9.53 1.28 5.82
N ASP A 70 -9.57 1.62 7.12
CA ASP A 70 -9.06 0.74 8.18
C ASP A 70 -9.88 -0.56 8.26
N ILE A 71 -11.23 -0.48 8.16
CA ILE A 71 -12.10 -1.66 8.18
C ILE A 71 -11.85 -2.57 6.97
N PHE A 72 -11.72 -2.01 5.77
CA PHE A 72 -11.37 -2.82 4.58
C PHE A 72 -9.97 -3.42 4.66
N ALA A 73 -9.05 -2.79 5.38
CA ALA A 73 -7.70 -3.31 5.58
C ALA A 73 -7.63 -4.36 6.69
N ASN A 74 -8.29 -4.13 7.84
CA ASN A 74 -8.21 -5.02 9.00
C ASN A 74 -9.34 -6.05 9.09
N THR A 75 -10.45 -5.86 8.34
CA THR A 75 -11.66 -6.70 8.34
C THR A 75 -12.51 -6.69 9.61
N ASP A 76 -12.20 -5.85 10.58
CA ASP A 76 -12.95 -5.71 11.83
C ASP A 76 -14.12 -4.73 11.67
N ILE A 77 -15.31 -5.28 11.45
CA ILE A 77 -16.55 -4.49 11.30
C ILE A 77 -17.25 -4.19 12.64
N GLU A 78 -16.86 -4.85 13.72
CA GLU A 78 -17.54 -4.74 15.02
C GLU A 78 -17.01 -3.55 15.83
N THR A 79 -15.77 -3.16 15.59
CA THR A 79 -15.14 -2.09 16.36
C THR A 79 -15.35 -0.75 15.69
N THR A 80 -16.42 -0.06 16.10
CA THR A 80 -16.68 1.32 15.66
C THR A 80 -15.70 2.29 16.32
N GLY A 81 -14.75 2.78 15.58
CA GLY A 81 -13.75 3.72 16.06
C GLY A 81 -12.35 3.12 16.11
N PHE A 82 -11.41 3.80 16.76
CA PHE A 82 -10.03 3.32 16.95
C PHE A 82 -10.03 1.95 17.65
N SER A 83 -10.07 0.89 16.86
CA SER A 83 -10.16 -0.50 17.37
C SER A 83 -8.91 -0.94 18.12
N GLY A 84 -7.82 -0.21 17.97
CA GLY A 84 -6.50 -0.63 18.45
C GLY A 84 -5.93 -1.84 17.69
N LEU A 85 -6.67 -2.38 16.71
CA LEU A 85 -6.17 -3.42 15.82
C LEU A 85 -5.29 -2.77 14.75
N ASN A 86 -3.99 -3.01 14.87
CA ASN A 86 -2.98 -2.46 13.98
C ASN A 86 -2.55 -3.48 12.92
N THR A 87 -3.31 -4.58 12.71
CA THR A 87 -2.96 -5.62 11.75
C THR A 87 -3.95 -5.69 10.60
N GLY A 88 -3.46 -5.94 9.39
CA GLY A 88 -4.24 -6.14 8.19
C GLY A 88 -4.46 -7.63 7.87
N TRP A 89 -5.47 -7.92 7.04
CA TRP A 89 -5.83 -9.31 6.72
C TRP A 89 -4.72 -10.08 5.97
N MET A 90 -4.03 -9.43 5.05
CA MET A 90 -2.86 -10.01 4.38
C MET A 90 -1.63 -10.04 5.28
N GLY A 91 -1.47 -9.04 6.17
CA GLY A 91 -0.42 -9.05 7.18
C GLY A 91 -0.52 -10.28 8.08
N ARG A 92 -1.70 -10.59 8.62
CA ARG A 92 -1.96 -11.80 9.43
C ARG A 92 -1.71 -13.10 8.62
N HIS A 93 -2.09 -13.10 7.34
CA HIS A 93 -1.79 -14.24 6.47
C HIS A 93 -0.29 -14.44 6.31
N PHE A 94 0.47 -13.41 5.95
CA PHE A 94 1.92 -13.51 5.78
C PHE A 94 2.63 -13.84 7.09
N GLU A 95 2.19 -13.28 8.23
CA GLU A 95 2.75 -13.59 9.54
C GLU A 95 2.59 -15.08 9.90
N SER A 96 1.48 -15.71 9.51
CA SER A 96 1.27 -17.14 9.72
C SER A 96 2.19 -18.01 8.86
N ILE A 97 2.66 -17.52 7.71
CA ILE A 97 3.57 -18.23 6.79
C ILE A 97 5.03 -17.90 7.11
N TYR A 98 5.33 -16.65 7.44
CA TYR A 98 6.68 -16.12 7.66
C TYR A 98 6.82 -15.48 9.05
N PRO A 99 6.74 -16.25 10.14
CA PRO A 99 6.77 -15.69 11.49
C PRO A 99 8.10 -14.98 11.81
N ASP A 100 9.19 -15.39 11.19
CA ASP A 100 10.52 -14.80 11.38
C ASP A 100 10.97 -13.93 10.19
N TYR A 101 10.03 -13.24 9.55
CA TYR A 101 10.24 -12.52 8.29
C TYR A 101 11.49 -11.63 8.23
N LEU A 102 11.83 -10.92 9.31
CA LEU A 102 12.99 -10.03 9.35
C LEU A 102 14.33 -10.74 9.64
N ILE A 103 14.27 -12.01 10.09
CA ILE A 103 15.46 -12.83 10.39
C ILE A 103 15.71 -13.81 9.25
N ASN A 104 14.64 -14.44 8.77
CA ASN A 104 14.64 -15.41 7.70
C ASN A 104 13.64 -14.98 6.61
N PRO A 105 13.97 -13.93 5.82
CA PRO A 105 13.08 -13.46 4.77
C PRO A 105 12.90 -14.51 3.67
N PRO A 106 11.72 -14.63 3.05
CA PRO A 106 11.54 -15.48 1.89
C PRO A 106 12.40 -15.01 0.71
N ALA A 107 12.66 -15.91 -0.25
CA ALA A 107 13.51 -15.65 -1.42
C ALA A 107 13.02 -14.49 -2.33
N ALA A 108 11.80 -14.01 -2.13
CA ALA A 108 11.23 -12.84 -2.80
C ALA A 108 10.34 -12.07 -1.82
N PRO A 109 10.12 -10.76 -2.00
CA PRO A 109 9.18 -10.01 -1.16
C PRO A 109 7.82 -10.70 -1.12
N ALA A 110 7.24 -10.90 0.07
CA ALA A 110 5.91 -11.49 0.24
C ALA A 110 4.84 -10.69 -0.52
N ALA A 111 4.93 -9.36 -0.41
CA ALA A 111 4.15 -8.41 -1.20
C ALA A 111 5.00 -7.22 -1.65
N ILE A 112 4.59 -6.57 -2.74
CA ILE A 112 5.12 -5.27 -3.16
C ILE A 112 3.98 -4.27 -3.24
N GLN A 113 4.17 -3.14 -2.58
CA GLN A 113 3.28 -1.99 -2.70
C GLN A 113 3.99 -0.84 -3.41
N ILE A 114 3.41 -0.37 -4.52
CA ILE A 114 3.95 0.80 -5.22
C ILE A 114 3.25 2.04 -4.67
N GLY A 115 4.00 2.83 -3.90
CA GLY A 115 3.50 3.99 -3.19
C GLY A 115 4.54 4.58 -2.24
N GLN A 116 4.13 5.57 -1.44
CA GLN A 116 5.02 6.25 -0.49
C GLN A 116 4.95 5.67 0.93
N PHE A 117 3.84 5.03 1.29
CA PHE A 117 3.58 4.52 2.64
C PHE A 117 3.02 3.11 2.59
N GLY A 118 3.41 2.27 3.53
CA GLY A 118 2.87 0.93 3.67
C GLY A 118 1.39 0.95 4.06
N SER A 119 0.62 0.06 3.44
CA SER A 119 -0.79 -0.12 3.75
C SER A 119 -0.97 -0.97 5.01
N LEU A 120 -2.01 -0.65 5.78
CA LEU A 120 -2.47 -1.50 6.89
C LEU A 120 -2.83 -2.92 6.43
N VAL A 121 -3.23 -3.12 5.18
CA VAL A 121 -3.52 -4.44 4.59
C VAL A 121 -2.40 -5.45 4.85
N PHE A 122 -1.14 -5.00 4.78
CA PHE A 122 0.04 -5.86 4.94
C PHE A 122 0.69 -5.80 6.31
N GLN A 123 0.11 -5.08 7.26
CA GLN A 123 0.66 -4.93 8.59
C GLN A 123 0.36 -6.18 9.44
N GLY A 124 1.39 -6.89 9.88
CA GLY A 124 1.33 -7.90 10.95
C GLY A 124 1.56 -7.26 12.33
N ASP A 125 1.67 -8.06 13.37
CA ASP A 125 1.86 -7.55 14.74
C ASP A 125 3.19 -6.80 14.88
N GLU A 126 4.28 -7.31 14.33
CA GLU A 126 5.61 -6.74 14.48
C GLU A 126 6.08 -5.93 13.27
N THR A 127 5.70 -6.31 12.05
CA THR A 127 6.21 -5.71 10.82
C THR A 127 5.16 -5.56 9.73
N ASN A 128 5.47 -4.73 8.73
CA ASN A 128 4.72 -4.69 7.48
C ASN A 128 5.38 -5.62 6.47
N TYR A 129 4.62 -6.58 5.94
CA TYR A 129 5.11 -7.63 5.03
C TYR A 129 5.24 -7.17 3.57
N ALA A 130 4.82 -5.94 3.24
CA ALA A 130 5.02 -5.40 1.91
C ALA A 130 6.33 -4.63 1.80
N PHE A 131 7.08 -4.92 0.75
CA PHE A 131 8.14 -4.03 0.29
C PHE A 131 7.51 -2.82 -0.38
N VAL A 132 7.72 -1.63 0.19
CA VAL A 132 7.11 -0.39 -0.30
C VAL A 132 8.12 0.40 -1.10
N THR A 133 7.81 0.68 -2.36
CA THR A 133 8.66 1.51 -3.22
C THR A 133 7.83 2.44 -4.08
N SER A 134 8.35 3.63 -4.33
CA SER A 134 7.78 4.59 -5.28
C SER A 134 8.67 4.82 -6.51
N ASN A 135 9.91 4.33 -6.46
CA ASN A 135 10.90 4.56 -7.50
C ASN A 135 11.88 3.36 -7.59
N ILE A 136 11.93 2.72 -8.76
CA ILE A 136 12.83 1.59 -9.02
C ILE A 136 14.30 2.05 -9.13
N ASP A 137 14.55 3.24 -9.66
CA ASP A 137 15.94 3.72 -9.84
C ASP A 137 16.68 3.85 -8.50
N GLN A 138 15.95 4.14 -7.41
CA GLN A 138 16.54 4.18 -6.06
C GLN A 138 16.92 2.80 -5.53
N LEU A 139 16.32 1.74 -6.04
CA LEU A 139 16.63 0.37 -5.60
C LEU A 139 18.00 -0.09 -6.11
N GLU A 140 18.43 0.36 -7.30
CA GLU A 140 19.77 0.10 -7.81
C GLU A 140 20.83 0.70 -6.87
N GLU A 141 20.64 1.97 -6.48
CA GLU A 141 21.55 2.66 -5.56
C GLU A 141 21.62 1.95 -4.19
N ILE A 142 20.47 1.50 -3.65
CA ILE A 142 20.43 0.73 -2.40
C ILE A 142 21.14 -0.62 -2.55
N ALA A 143 20.91 -1.32 -3.66
CA ALA A 143 21.55 -2.61 -3.93
C ALA A 143 23.08 -2.51 -4.09
N GLU A 144 23.58 -1.38 -4.61
CA GLU A 144 25.02 -1.15 -4.78
C GLU A 144 25.72 -0.66 -3.50
N SER A 145 25.03 0.11 -2.66
CA SER A 145 25.61 0.80 -1.51
C SER A 145 25.16 0.26 -0.15
N GLY A 146 24.26 -0.72 -0.12
CA GLY A 146 23.69 -1.27 1.10
C GLY A 146 24.71 -2.07 1.93
N VAL A 147 24.43 -2.18 3.23
CA VAL A 147 25.25 -2.93 4.19
C VAL A 147 24.37 -3.94 4.92
N VAL A 148 24.85 -5.18 5.00
CA VAL A 148 24.19 -6.23 5.79
C VAL A 148 24.67 -6.17 7.24
N TYR A 149 23.73 -6.11 8.17
CA TYR A 149 23.99 -6.03 9.60
C TYR A 149 23.81 -7.39 10.28
N GLY A 150 24.68 -7.72 11.22
CA GLY A 150 24.52 -8.92 12.05
C GLY A 150 23.26 -8.86 12.91
N LEU A 151 22.53 -9.99 12.99
CA LEU A 151 21.31 -10.16 13.79
C LEU A 151 21.48 -11.13 14.95
N ASP A 152 22.70 -11.59 15.28
CA ASP A 152 22.96 -12.47 16.41
C ASP A 152 22.59 -11.78 17.73
N ASP A 153 21.86 -12.49 18.60
CA ASP A 153 21.38 -11.97 19.88
C ASP A 153 22.50 -11.48 20.80
N THR A 154 23.70 -11.99 20.64
CA THR A 154 24.87 -11.54 21.40
C THR A 154 25.31 -10.12 21.06
N LEU A 155 24.84 -9.57 19.93
CA LEU A 155 25.12 -8.21 19.46
C LEU A 155 24.19 -7.15 20.07
N PHE A 156 23.16 -7.58 20.81
CA PHE A 156 22.12 -6.69 21.33
C PHE A 156 22.02 -6.77 22.84
N ASN A 157 21.78 -5.65 23.48
CA ASN A 157 21.45 -5.62 24.88
C ASN A 157 20.04 -6.17 25.09
N ASN A 158 19.82 -6.97 26.13
CA ASN A 158 18.49 -7.47 26.48
C ASN A 158 17.66 -6.34 27.12
N CYS A 159 17.13 -5.45 26.28
CA CYS A 159 16.29 -4.31 26.64
C CYS A 159 15.58 -3.78 25.38
N MET A 160 14.55 -2.96 25.57
CA MET A 160 13.75 -2.36 24.48
C MET A 160 14.60 -1.71 23.38
N TYR A 161 15.71 -1.06 23.72
CA TYR A 161 16.61 -0.48 22.73
C TYR A 161 17.30 -1.56 21.87
N GLY A 162 17.73 -2.66 22.49
CA GLY A 162 18.31 -3.80 21.77
C GLY A 162 17.32 -4.43 20.80
N ASP A 163 16.08 -4.64 21.26
CA ASP A 163 15.00 -5.19 20.42
C ASP A 163 14.69 -4.27 19.23
N GLN A 164 14.57 -2.96 19.47
CA GLN A 164 14.37 -1.97 18.41
C GLN A 164 15.52 -1.89 17.41
N LEU A 165 16.78 -2.01 17.90
CA LEU A 165 17.94 -1.99 17.02
C LEU A 165 18.00 -3.27 16.16
N LYS A 166 17.70 -4.43 16.74
CA LYS A 166 17.61 -5.70 16.01
C LYS A 166 16.54 -5.61 14.92
N PHE A 167 15.35 -5.11 15.27
CA PHE A 167 14.26 -4.86 14.32
C PHE A 167 14.71 -3.96 13.15
N LEU A 168 15.31 -2.81 13.45
CA LEU A 168 15.78 -1.86 12.41
C LEU A 168 16.86 -2.47 11.50
N ARG A 169 17.76 -3.29 12.04
CA ARG A 169 18.75 -4.01 11.25
C ARG A 169 18.09 -5.07 10.36
N GLY A 170 17.11 -5.80 10.86
CA GLY A 170 16.33 -6.75 10.07
C GLY A 170 15.64 -6.06 8.89
N VAL A 171 14.96 -4.95 9.13
CA VAL A 171 14.33 -4.14 8.07
C VAL A 171 15.36 -3.65 7.05
N ALA A 172 16.53 -3.17 7.50
CA ALA A 172 17.58 -2.70 6.61
C ALA A 172 18.14 -3.83 5.73
N ASN A 173 18.40 -5.00 6.32
CA ASN A 173 18.88 -6.18 5.59
C ASN A 173 17.88 -6.62 4.53
N THR A 174 16.61 -6.77 4.91
CA THR A 174 15.52 -7.16 4.00
C THR A 174 15.35 -6.14 2.87
N THR A 175 15.47 -4.84 3.19
CA THR A 175 15.41 -3.79 2.17
C THR A 175 16.56 -3.88 1.19
N TYR A 176 17.78 -4.11 1.68
CA TYR A 176 18.96 -4.27 0.84
C TYR A 176 18.84 -5.48 -0.09
N GLU A 177 18.50 -6.63 0.48
CA GLU A 177 18.37 -7.88 -0.27
C GLU A 177 17.30 -7.78 -1.37
N TYR A 178 16.10 -7.31 -1.02
CA TYR A 178 15.01 -7.20 -1.97
C TYR A 178 15.20 -6.10 -3.01
N SER A 179 15.96 -5.05 -2.70
CA SER A 179 16.27 -4.02 -3.69
C SER A 179 17.03 -4.59 -4.89
N GLY A 180 18.02 -5.46 -4.65
CA GLY A 180 18.75 -6.15 -5.71
C GLY A 180 17.85 -7.07 -6.52
N LEU A 181 17.06 -7.92 -5.85
CA LEU A 181 16.16 -8.86 -6.51
C LEU A 181 15.11 -8.17 -7.39
N ILE A 182 14.52 -7.08 -6.89
CA ILE A 182 13.51 -6.30 -7.61
C ILE A 182 14.16 -5.63 -8.84
N HIS A 183 15.34 -5.02 -8.66
CA HIS A 183 16.08 -4.40 -9.76
C HIS A 183 16.42 -5.42 -10.86
N GLU A 184 16.96 -6.58 -10.49
CA GLU A 184 17.26 -7.66 -11.43
C GLU A 184 16.03 -8.17 -12.17
N ALA A 185 14.91 -8.36 -11.46
CA ALA A 185 13.66 -8.77 -12.09
C ALA A 185 13.14 -7.69 -13.06
N TYR A 186 13.25 -6.42 -12.67
CA TYR A 186 12.89 -5.30 -13.55
C TYR A 186 13.73 -5.26 -14.82
N GLU A 187 15.03 -5.51 -14.76
CA GLU A 187 15.91 -5.55 -15.94
C GLU A 187 15.63 -6.76 -16.83
N ARG A 188 15.29 -7.92 -16.26
CA ARG A 188 14.91 -9.11 -17.05
C ARG A 188 13.56 -8.95 -17.76
N GLY A 189 12.59 -8.31 -17.09
CA GLY A 189 11.24 -8.15 -17.63
C GLY A 189 11.17 -6.98 -18.62
N GLN A 190 10.52 -7.18 -19.77
CA GLN A 190 10.33 -6.14 -20.79
C GLN A 190 8.85 -6.02 -21.14
N ASN A 191 8.32 -4.78 -21.18
CA ASN A 191 6.97 -4.53 -21.65
C ASN A 191 6.91 -4.65 -23.17
N GLN A 192 5.88 -5.33 -23.66
CA GLN A 192 5.60 -5.51 -25.08
C GLN A 192 4.45 -4.63 -25.56
N VAL A 193 3.74 -3.99 -24.61
CA VAL A 193 2.61 -3.10 -24.84
C VAL A 193 2.99 -1.69 -24.37
N GLU A 194 2.56 -0.68 -25.10
CA GLU A 194 2.72 0.73 -24.71
C GLU A 194 1.65 1.10 -23.68
N TYR A 195 2.08 1.60 -22.52
CA TYR A 195 1.20 2.07 -21.48
C TYR A 195 0.97 3.56 -21.57
N GLN A 196 -0.19 4.01 -21.08
CA GLN A 196 -0.52 5.43 -21.04
C GLN A 196 0.45 6.22 -20.14
N GLU A 197 0.67 7.50 -20.49
CA GLU A 197 1.52 8.44 -19.74
C GLU A 197 0.82 9.01 -18.49
N ASN A 198 0.35 8.12 -17.59
CA ASN A 198 -0.20 8.49 -16.30
C ASN A 198 0.35 7.60 -15.17
N GLY A 199 0.24 8.06 -13.91
CA GLY A 199 0.85 7.38 -12.77
C GLY A 199 0.33 5.95 -12.56
N PHE A 200 -0.97 5.71 -12.74
CA PHE A 200 -1.56 4.39 -12.55
C PHE A 200 -1.08 3.39 -13.62
N ALA A 201 -1.08 3.80 -14.89
CA ALA A 201 -0.60 2.95 -15.98
C ALA A 201 0.90 2.61 -15.84
N ARG A 202 1.74 3.59 -15.42
CA ARG A 202 3.17 3.34 -15.14
C ARG A 202 3.38 2.33 -14.00
N GLN A 203 2.54 2.37 -12.97
CA GLN A 203 2.61 1.38 -11.88
C GLN A 203 2.26 -0.02 -12.37
N LEU A 204 1.22 -0.19 -13.21
CA LEU A 204 0.90 -1.48 -13.81
C LEU A 204 2.00 -1.96 -14.77
N ALA A 205 2.58 -1.07 -15.58
CA ALA A 205 3.70 -1.38 -16.45
C ALA A 205 4.91 -1.91 -15.65
N LEU A 206 5.18 -1.32 -14.48
CA LEU A 206 6.22 -1.79 -13.58
C LEU A 206 5.90 -3.19 -13.04
N ILE A 207 4.68 -3.41 -12.54
CA ILE A 207 4.26 -4.73 -12.04
C ILE A 207 4.38 -5.79 -13.13
N ALA A 208 3.95 -5.49 -14.37
CA ALA A 208 4.08 -6.41 -15.51
C ALA A 208 5.55 -6.80 -15.74
N ARG A 209 6.49 -5.84 -15.66
CA ARG A 209 7.93 -6.14 -15.77
C ARG A 209 8.40 -7.07 -14.67
N LEU A 210 8.03 -6.80 -13.41
CA LEU A 210 8.44 -7.62 -12.25
C LEU A 210 7.90 -9.05 -12.37
N ILE A 211 6.65 -9.22 -12.79
CA ILE A 211 6.04 -10.53 -13.04
C ILE A 211 6.79 -11.26 -14.16
N LYS A 212 6.96 -10.62 -15.31
CA LYS A 212 7.67 -11.21 -16.47
C LYS A 212 9.16 -11.46 -16.18
N GLY A 213 9.76 -10.67 -15.30
CA GLY A 213 11.11 -10.88 -14.78
C GLY A 213 11.23 -12.02 -13.76
N ASN A 214 10.12 -12.73 -13.47
CA ASN A 214 10.07 -13.85 -12.54
C ASN A 214 10.60 -13.50 -11.14
N LEU A 215 10.12 -12.40 -10.56
CA LEU A 215 10.51 -11.98 -9.21
C LEU A 215 10.06 -12.98 -8.14
N GLY A 216 8.92 -13.66 -8.35
CA GLY A 216 8.36 -14.60 -7.38
C GLY A 216 7.37 -13.99 -6.37
N THR A 217 7.28 -12.68 -6.25
CA THR A 217 6.29 -12.00 -5.39
C THR A 217 4.87 -12.38 -5.77
N LYS A 218 4.05 -12.69 -4.75
CA LYS A 218 2.68 -13.20 -4.96
C LYS A 218 1.61 -12.11 -4.93
N VAL A 219 1.83 -11.01 -4.22
CA VAL A 219 0.84 -9.95 -4.05
C VAL A 219 1.44 -8.60 -4.40
N PHE A 220 0.73 -7.86 -5.26
CA PHE A 220 1.06 -6.49 -5.61
C PHE A 220 -0.10 -5.57 -5.25
N MET A 221 0.20 -4.37 -4.75
CA MET A 221 -0.80 -3.37 -4.43
C MET A 221 -0.42 -2.01 -5.02
N ILE A 222 -1.39 -1.39 -5.67
CA ILE A 222 -1.30 -0.01 -6.16
C ILE A 222 -2.57 0.75 -5.79
N SER A 223 -2.49 2.08 -5.76
CA SER A 223 -3.62 2.93 -5.42
C SER A 223 -3.91 3.92 -6.54
N MET A 224 -5.19 4.10 -6.82
CA MET A 224 -5.68 5.10 -7.76
C MET A 224 -6.60 6.08 -7.03
N GLY A 225 -6.14 7.31 -6.82
CA GLY A 225 -6.93 8.35 -6.15
C GLY A 225 -7.84 9.13 -7.08
N GLY A 226 -8.63 10.04 -6.49
CA GLY A 226 -9.46 10.99 -7.23
C GLY A 226 -10.94 10.60 -7.38
N PHE A 227 -11.40 9.52 -6.76
CA PHE A 227 -12.78 9.04 -6.82
C PHE A 227 -13.74 9.76 -5.86
N ASP A 228 -13.23 10.61 -4.97
CA ASP A 228 -14.03 11.43 -4.06
C ASP A 228 -14.65 12.64 -4.79
N THR A 229 -15.57 12.34 -5.72
CA THR A 229 -16.14 13.29 -6.68
C THR A 229 -17.41 13.95 -6.15
N HIS A 230 -17.28 14.80 -5.13
CA HIS A 230 -18.40 15.61 -4.62
C HIS A 230 -18.85 16.72 -5.58
N GLY A 231 -18.11 17.01 -6.64
CA GLY A 231 -18.43 17.97 -7.67
C GLY A 231 -17.78 17.61 -9.01
N ASN A 232 -18.37 18.10 -10.11
CA ASN A 232 -17.90 17.88 -11.48
C ASN A 232 -17.61 16.41 -11.81
N GLN A 233 -18.38 15.50 -11.23
CA GLN A 233 -18.17 14.04 -11.31
C GLN A 233 -18.10 13.51 -12.75
N PRO A 234 -18.95 13.94 -13.72
CA PRO A 234 -18.95 13.33 -15.05
C PRO A 234 -17.58 13.33 -15.73
N GLN A 235 -16.87 14.46 -15.71
CA GLN A 235 -15.56 14.57 -16.36
C GLN A 235 -14.47 13.84 -15.56
N ALA A 236 -14.47 13.99 -14.23
CA ALA A 236 -13.49 13.33 -13.36
C ALA A 236 -13.64 11.81 -13.43
N HIS A 237 -14.86 11.29 -13.28
CA HIS A 237 -15.14 9.86 -13.34
C HIS A 237 -14.83 9.27 -14.72
N ALA A 238 -15.21 9.97 -15.82
CA ALA A 238 -14.89 9.51 -17.17
C ALA A 238 -13.36 9.36 -17.35
N ARG A 239 -12.56 10.34 -16.92
CA ARG A 239 -11.09 10.27 -17.00
C ARG A 239 -10.53 9.11 -16.16
N LEU A 240 -11.00 8.97 -14.92
CA LEU A 240 -10.51 7.91 -14.01
C LEU A 240 -10.82 6.52 -14.56
N MET A 241 -12.05 6.29 -14.99
CA MET A 241 -12.47 4.98 -15.49
C MET A 241 -11.88 4.66 -16.87
N THR A 242 -11.64 5.67 -17.72
CA THR A 242 -10.86 5.48 -18.96
C THR A 242 -9.44 5.03 -18.61
N ASN A 243 -8.76 5.74 -17.70
CA ASN A 243 -7.40 5.39 -17.28
C ASN A 243 -7.33 3.98 -16.68
N LEU A 244 -8.28 3.62 -15.82
CA LEU A 244 -8.37 2.28 -15.24
C LEU A 244 -8.53 1.21 -16.34
N SER A 245 -9.56 1.37 -17.18
CA SER A 245 -9.93 0.35 -18.16
C SER A 245 -8.84 0.12 -19.20
N VAL A 246 -8.21 1.19 -19.72
CA VAL A 246 -7.13 1.06 -20.70
C VAL A 246 -5.86 0.49 -20.07
N ALA A 247 -5.50 0.95 -18.86
CA ALA A 247 -4.28 0.47 -18.20
C ALA A 247 -4.39 -1.01 -17.80
N VAL A 248 -5.57 -1.45 -17.33
CA VAL A 248 -5.80 -2.87 -16.98
C VAL A 248 -5.82 -3.73 -18.23
N ASN A 249 -6.46 -3.30 -19.32
CA ASN A 249 -6.42 -4.04 -20.58
C ASN A 249 -4.97 -4.19 -21.07
N ASN A 250 -4.21 -3.09 -21.13
CA ASN A 250 -2.81 -3.13 -21.55
C ASN A 250 -1.96 -4.04 -20.65
N PHE A 251 -2.27 -4.09 -19.36
CA PHE A 251 -1.57 -4.97 -18.41
C PHE A 251 -1.78 -6.45 -18.71
N TYR A 252 -3.01 -6.87 -18.97
CA TYR A 252 -3.29 -8.27 -19.33
C TYR A 252 -2.82 -8.61 -20.73
N ASP A 253 -2.96 -7.71 -21.71
CA ASP A 253 -2.37 -7.88 -23.04
C ASP A 253 -0.84 -8.08 -22.95
N ASP A 254 -0.14 -7.32 -22.08
CA ASP A 254 1.29 -7.41 -21.90
C ASP A 254 1.72 -8.73 -21.21
N LEU A 255 0.96 -9.21 -20.22
CA LEU A 255 1.20 -10.51 -19.59
C LEU A 255 0.96 -11.69 -20.53
N ALA A 256 0.00 -11.58 -21.44
CA ALA A 256 -0.33 -12.63 -22.42
C ALA A 256 0.85 -12.95 -23.36
N PHE A 257 1.73 -11.99 -23.67
CA PHE A 257 2.94 -12.24 -24.46
C PHE A 257 3.87 -13.27 -23.84
N THR A 258 3.83 -13.43 -22.52
CA THR A 258 4.65 -14.41 -21.77
C THR A 258 3.82 -15.53 -21.15
N GLN A 259 2.53 -15.63 -21.51
CA GLN A 259 1.60 -16.65 -21.00
C GLN A 259 1.49 -16.63 -19.46
N GLN A 260 1.36 -15.42 -18.90
CA GLN A 260 1.25 -15.23 -17.45
C GLN A 260 -0.07 -14.57 -17.04
N ASP A 261 -0.91 -14.21 -18.01
CA ASP A 261 -2.21 -13.55 -17.79
C ASP A 261 -3.21 -14.46 -17.05
N ASP A 262 -3.11 -15.77 -17.20
CA ASP A 262 -3.91 -16.77 -16.48
C ASP A 262 -3.47 -17.00 -15.02
N LYS A 263 -2.27 -16.54 -14.67
CA LYS A 263 -1.67 -16.66 -13.34
C LYS A 263 -1.86 -15.41 -12.48
N VAL A 264 -2.46 -14.38 -13.03
CA VAL A 264 -2.66 -13.10 -12.35
C VAL A 264 -4.15 -12.82 -12.20
N LEU A 265 -4.56 -12.51 -10.98
CA LEU A 265 -5.89 -12.02 -10.64
C LEU A 265 -5.76 -10.59 -10.11
N SER A 266 -6.52 -9.66 -10.68
CA SER A 266 -6.63 -8.31 -10.15
C SER A 266 -8.00 -8.09 -9.52
N MET A 267 -8.03 -7.50 -8.33
CA MET A 267 -9.25 -7.14 -7.60
C MET A 267 -9.17 -5.67 -7.21
N THR A 268 -10.26 -4.92 -7.42
CA THR A 268 -10.39 -3.56 -6.88
C THR A 268 -11.11 -3.59 -5.54
N PHE A 269 -10.78 -2.66 -4.64
CA PHE A 269 -11.55 -2.39 -3.43
C PHE A 269 -11.53 -0.90 -3.11
N SER A 270 -12.53 -0.43 -2.39
CA SER A 270 -12.65 0.95 -1.92
C SER A 270 -13.37 0.96 -0.59
N GLU A 271 -13.13 1.97 0.21
CA GLU A 271 -13.64 2.12 1.57
C GLU A 271 -15.15 2.28 1.65
N PHE A 272 -15.80 2.74 0.59
CA PHE A 272 -17.26 2.86 0.46
C PHE A 272 -17.67 3.16 -1.00
N GLY A 273 -18.99 3.17 -1.25
CA GLY A 273 -19.57 3.57 -2.52
C GLY A 273 -20.08 5.02 -2.51
N ARG A 274 -21.02 5.30 -3.40
CA ARG A 274 -21.63 6.63 -3.56
C ARG A 274 -23.15 6.54 -3.44
N ARG A 275 -23.78 7.62 -2.94
CA ARG A 275 -25.23 7.71 -2.85
C ARG A 275 -25.91 7.53 -4.21
N ILE A 276 -27.14 7.06 -4.18
CA ILE A 276 -28.00 6.91 -5.35
C ILE A 276 -28.20 8.26 -6.04
N PHE A 277 -28.50 9.31 -5.26
CA PHE A 277 -28.81 10.64 -5.76
C PHE A 277 -27.55 11.47 -6.02
N GLU A 278 -27.62 12.32 -7.05
CA GLU A 278 -26.66 13.40 -7.22
C GLU A 278 -26.83 14.49 -6.14
N ASN A 279 -25.78 15.22 -5.88
CA ASN A 279 -25.79 16.39 -5.02
C ASN A 279 -25.87 17.71 -5.82
N GLY A 280 -26.00 18.85 -5.13
CA GLY A 280 -26.13 20.17 -5.77
C GLY A 280 -24.87 20.67 -6.50
N SER A 281 -23.76 19.92 -6.50
CA SER A 281 -22.49 20.29 -7.13
C SER A 281 -22.15 19.43 -8.36
N ASN A 282 -23.10 18.74 -8.95
CA ASN A 282 -22.92 17.76 -10.01
C ASN A 282 -21.95 16.65 -9.64
N GLY A 283 -22.10 16.12 -8.44
CA GLY A 283 -21.35 15.00 -7.88
C GLY A 283 -22.23 14.08 -7.06
N THR A 284 -21.63 13.23 -6.26
CA THR A 284 -22.33 12.36 -5.31
C THR A 284 -21.62 12.37 -3.97
N ASP A 285 -22.39 12.27 -2.89
CA ASP A 285 -21.85 12.13 -1.56
C ASP A 285 -21.47 10.67 -1.26
N HIS A 286 -20.73 10.45 -0.17
CA HIS A 286 -20.39 9.12 0.32
C HIS A 286 -21.64 8.29 0.54
N GLY A 287 -21.61 7.07 0.07
CA GLY A 287 -22.69 6.08 0.21
C GLY A 287 -22.11 4.73 0.59
N LYS A 288 -22.96 3.77 0.91
CA LYS A 288 -22.53 2.45 1.35
C LYS A 288 -21.97 1.61 0.18
N ALA A 289 -22.62 0.56 -0.21
CA ALA A 289 -22.18 -0.44 -1.16
C ALA A 289 -21.62 0.10 -2.49
N SER A 290 -20.61 -0.58 -3.01
CA SER A 290 -20.00 -0.30 -4.31
C SER A 290 -19.75 -1.59 -5.10
N PRO A 291 -19.57 -1.55 -6.43
CA PRO A 291 -19.13 -2.72 -7.16
C PRO A 291 -17.63 -2.98 -6.92
N THR A 292 -17.25 -4.24 -6.79
CA THR A 292 -15.86 -4.70 -6.84
C THR A 292 -15.59 -5.31 -8.21
N LEU A 293 -14.51 -4.90 -8.86
CA LEU A 293 -14.13 -5.36 -10.20
C LEU A 293 -13.01 -6.39 -10.09
N PHE A 294 -13.14 -7.47 -10.84
CA PHE A 294 -12.14 -8.52 -10.98
C PHE A 294 -11.71 -8.62 -12.44
N PHE A 295 -10.41 -8.81 -12.65
CA PHE A 295 -9.81 -8.97 -13.96
C PHE A 295 -8.83 -10.14 -13.97
N GLY A 296 -8.75 -10.85 -15.08
CA GLY A 296 -7.81 -11.94 -15.30
C GLY A 296 -8.37 -13.10 -16.10
N SER A 297 -7.51 -13.77 -16.87
CA SER A 297 -7.90 -14.94 -17.69
C SER A 297 -8.33 -16.12 -16.82
N GLY A 298 -7.88 -16.20 -15.56
CA GLY A 298 -8.30 -17.22 -14.59
C GLY A 298 -9.74 -17.13 -14.12
N LEU A 299 -10.49 -16.06 -14.47
CA LEU A 299 -11.91 -15.91 -14.09
C LEU A 299 -12.85 -16.89 -14.79
N ASN A 300 -12.40 -17.56 -15.86
CA ASN A 300 -13.19 -18.55 -16.61
C ASN A 300 -14.58 -18.05 -17.05
N GLY A 301 -14.67 -16.83 -17.53
CA GLY A 301 -15.88 -16.22 -18.05
C GLY A 301 -16.20 -14.87 -17.39
N SER A 302 -16.76 -13.96 -18.18
CA SER A 302 -17.21 -12.66 -17.70
C SER A 302 -18.63 -12.75 -17.15
N ALA A 303 -18.89 -12.01 -16.06
CA ALA A 303 -20.20 -11.97 -15.44
C ALA A 303 -20.38 -10.72 -14.55
N PHE A 304 -21.64 -10.38 -14.33
CA PHE A 304 -22.06 -9.62 -13.16
C PHE A 304 -22.46 -10.64 -12.07
N VAL A 305 -21.91 -10.50 -10.86
CA VAL A 305 -22.05 -11.48 -9.78
C VAL A 305 -22.76 -10.85 -8.58
N GLY A 306 -23.65 -11.62 -7.96
CA GLY A 306 -24.46 -11.19 -6.83
C GLY A 306 -25.66 -10.33 -7.23
N ASP A 307 -26.49 -10.01 -6.23
CA ASP A 307 -27.72 -9.24 -6.45
C ASP A 307 -27.39 -7.74 -6.53
N HIS A 308 -27.89 -7.09 -7.58
CA HIS A 308 -27.77 -5.64 -7.69
C HIS A 308 -28.68 -4.97 -6.64
N PRO A 309 -28.14 -4.04 -5.81
CA PRO A 309 -28.95 -3.32 -4.83
C PRO A 309 -30.08 -2.52 -5.51
N THR A 310 -31.25 -2.44 -4.86
CA THR A 310 -32.35 -1.61 -5.36
C THR A 310 -31.99 -0.12 -5.35
N LEU A 311 -32.49 0.61 -6.36
CA LEU A 311 -32.38 2.07 -6.44
C LEU A 311 -33.54 2.81 -5.75
N ASP A 312 -34.45 2.11 -5.07
CA ASP A 312 -35.65 2.68 -4.46
C ASP A 312 -35.40 3.37 -3.11
N ASP A 313 -34.13 3.70 -2.78
CA ASP A 313 -33.73 4.42 -1.56
C ASP A 313 -34.22 3.75 -0.26
N PRO A 314 -33.82 2.50 0.01
CA PRO A 314 -34.38 1.71 1.10
C PRO A 314 -34.10 2.27 2.49
N ASP A 315 -33.01 3.04 2.69
CA ASP A 315 -32.68 3.65 3.97
C ASP A 315 -33.16 5.11 4.13
N GLY A 316 -33.81 5.69 3.10
CA GLY A 316 -34.32 7.06 3.11
C GLY A 316 -33.20 8.13 3.17
N ARG A 317 -31.94 7.72 2.96
CA ARG A 317 -30.75 8.60 2.97
C ARG A 317 -29.98 8.57 1.67
N GLY A 318 -30.48 7.81 0.69
CA GLY A 318 -29.88 7.64 -0.62
C GLY A 318 -28.71 6.65 -0.65
N ASN A 319 -28.58 5.77 0.32
CA ASN A 319 -27.55 4.74 0.28
C ASN A 319 -28.05 3.49 -0.46
N LEU A 320 -27.15 2.89 -1.23
CA LEU A 320 -27.32 1.51 -1.67
C LEU A 320 -27.08 0.57 -0.48
N GLU A 321 -28.02 -0.34 -0.21
CA GLU A 321 -27.76 -1.39 0.77
C GLU A 321 -26.75 -2.40 0.21
N TYR A 322 -25.87 -2.93 1.06
CA TYR A 322 -24.97 -3.99 0.62
C TYR A 322 -25.73 -5.30 0.43
N THR A 323 -25.34 -6.05 -0.58
CA THR A 323 -25.86 -7.39 -0.89
C THR A 323 -24.78 -8.45 -0.82
N MET A 324 -23.51 -8.02 -0.73
CA MET A 324 -22.32 -8.85 -0.65
C MET A 324 -21.40 -8.30 0.45
N ASP A 325 -21.06 -9.12 1.43
CA ASP A 325 -20.03 -8.76 2.42
C ASP A 325 -18.65 -8.77 1.75
N PHE A 326 -17.87 -7.69 1.88
CA PHE A 326 -16.54 -7.63 1.25
C PHE A 326 -15.60 -8.75 1.72
N ARG A 327 -15.81 -9.27 2.94
CA ARG A 327 -15.02 -10.38 3.49
C ARG A 327 -15.30 -11.70 2.76
N ASP A 328 -16.50 -11.89 2.18
CA ASP A 328 -16.81 -13.05 1.33
C ASP A 328 -15.87 -13.08 0.10
N LEU A 329 -15.54 -11.89 -0.47
CA LEU A 329 -14.62 -11.77 -1.59
C LEU A 329 -13.17 -12.04 -1.16
N TYR A 330 -12.74 -11.48 -0.03
CA TYR A 330 -11.40 -11.72 0.51
C TYR A 330 -11.20 -13.19 0.86
N ALA A 331 -12.20 -13.82 1.51
CA ALA A 331 -12.18 -15.23 1.82
C ALA A 331 -12.08 -16.08 0.55
N THR A 332 -12.85 -15.74 -0.50
CA THR A 332 -12.81 -16.44 -1.77
C THR A 332 -11.43 -16.32 -2.43
N VAL A 333 -10.83 -15.13 -2.43
CA VAL A 333 -9.47 -14.95 -2.97
C VAL A 333 -8.44 -15.73 -2.16
N LEU A 334 -8.52 -15.72 -0.84
CA LEU A 334 -7.60 -16.50 0.01
C LEU A 334 -7.76 -18.00 -0.23
N ALA A 335 -8.99 -18.54 -0.17
CA ALA A 335 -9.24 -19.97 -0.26
C ALA A 335 -9.07 -20.52 -1.68
N GLU A 336 -9.68 -19.84 -2.68
CA GLU A 336 -9.84 -20.40 -4.02
C GLU A 336 -8.76 -19.96 -5.01
N TRP A 337 -8.12 -18.79 -4.77
CA TRP A 337 -7.01 -18.31 -5.59
C TRP A 337 -5.65 -18.58 -4.94
N LEU A 338 -5.50 -18.25 -3.67
CA LEU A 338 -4.25 -18.41 -2.93
C LEU A 338 -4.15 -19.77 -2.21
N CYS A 339 -5.17 -20.60 -2.28
CA CYS A 339 -5.23 -21.96 -1.70
C CYS A 339 -4.98 -22.01 -0.19
N VAL A 340 -5.43 -21.01 0.53
CA VAL A 340 -5.32 -20.97 2.00
C VAL A 340 -6.39 -21.83 2.63
N ASP A 341 -6.03 -22.68 3.59
CA ASP A 341 -6.98 -23.52 4.33
C ASP A 341 -8.09 -22.70 5.01
N VAL A 342 -9.34 -23.14 4.87
CA VAL A 342 -10.53 -22.42 5.37
C VAL A 342 -10.43 -22.00 6.84
N PRO A 343 -9.94 -22.83 7.78
CA PRO A 343 -9.76 -22.39 9.18
C PRO A 343 -8.79 -21.20 9.33
N LEU A 344 -7.77 -21.12 8.48
CA LEU A 344 -6.85 -19.98 8.46
C LEU A 344 -7.50 -18.75 7.83
N VAL A 345 -8.29 -18.92 6.77
CA VAL A 345 -9.08 -17.84 6.17
C VAL A 345 -9.97 -17.18 7.21
N GLU A 346 -10.74 -17.97 7.98
CA GLU A 346 -11.61 -17.47 9.03
C GLU A 346 -10.84 -16.74 10.14
N ALA A 347 -9.66 -17.26 10.52
CA ALA A 347 -8.79 -16.63 11.51
C ALA A 347 -8.21 -15.28 11.00
N HIS A 348 -7.84 -15.20 9.72
CA HIS A 348 -7.27 -13.98 9.13
C HIS A 348 -8.29 -12.86 8.91
N LEU A 349 -9.58 -13.19 8.80
CA LEU A 349 -10.65 -12.23 8.52
C LEU A 349 -11.47 -11.84 9.75
N LEU A 350 -10.92 -11.89 10.94
CA LEU A 350 -11.45 -11.49 12.25
C LEU A 350 -12.99 -11.50 12.37
N ASN A 351 -13.51 -12.29 13.31
CA ASN A 351 -14.96 -12.41 13.55
C ASN A 351 -15.81 -12.71 12.31
N TYR A 352 -15.17 -13.19 11.24
CA TYR A 352 -15.87 -13.56 10.03
C TYR A 352 -16.75 -14.79 10.28
N LYS A 353 -18.00 -14.75 9.81
CA LYS A 353 -18.91 -15.90 9.84
C LYS A 353 -18.35 -17.05 9.00
N PRO A 354 -18.83 -18.28 9.15
CA PRO A 354 -18.35 -19.40 8.35
C PRO A 354 -18.26 -19.05 6.86
N TYR A 355 -17.14 -19.39 6.26
CA TYR A 355 -16.82 -19.08 4.88
C TYR A 355 -17.84 -19.65 3.89
N VAL A 356 -18.36 -18.79 3.02
CA VAL A 356 -19.23 -19.15 1.90
C VAL A 356 -18.56 -18.66 0.61
N PRO A 357 -18.11 -19.58 -0.29
CA PRO A 357 -17.41 -19.16 -1.50
C PRO A 357 -18.32 -18.38 -2.44
N VAL A 358 -17.81 -17.30 -2.98
CA VAL A 358 -18.42 -16.55 -4.09
C VAL A 358 -17.92 -17.14 -5.40
N ASN A 359 -18.83 -17.52 -6.29
CA ASN A 359 -18.44 -18.10 -7.58
C ASN A 359 -17.82 -17.05 -8.50
N LEU A 360 -16.50 -16.91 -8.42
CA LEU A 360 -15.70 -16.04 -9.28
C LEU A 360 -15.08 -16.78 -10.48
N GLY A 361 -15.33 -18.10 -10.63
CA GLY A 361 -14.91 -18.91 -11.78
C GLY A 361 -13.53 -19.53 -11.64
N PHE A 362 -12.80 -19.28 -10.57
CA PHE A 362 -11.57 -19.98 -10.22
C PHE A 362 -11.79 -20.88 -9.01
N SER A 363 -10.92 -21.82 -8.83
CA SER A 363 -10.86 -22.71 -7.67
C SER A 363 -9.42 -23.12 -7.43
N CYS A 364 -9.09 -23.42 -6.17
CA CYS A 364 -7.77 -23.89 -5.81
C CYS A 364 -7.40 -25.15 -6.61
N SER A 365 -6.31 -25.09 -7.36
CA SER A 365 -5.78 -26.23 -8.15
C SER A 365 -5.02 -27.26 -7.33
N GLY A 366 -4.89 -27.03 -6.02
CA GLY A 366 -4.10 -27.88 -5.10
C GLY A 366 -2.60 -27.55 -5.09
N GLU A 367 -2.16 -26.60 -5.89
CA GLU A 367 -0.86 -25.95 -5.70
C GLU A 367 -1.03 -24.82 -4.68
N ALA A 368 -0.89 -25.18 -3.40
CA ALA A 368 -0.63 -24.18 -2.36
C ALA A 368 0.50 -23.24 -2.80
N PHE A 369 0.61 -22.06 -2.20
CA PHE A 369 1.82 -21.24 -2.35
C PHE A 369 3.01 -22.21 -2.31
N PRO A 370 3.81 -22.31 -3.39
CA PRO A 370 4.97 -23.18 -3.32
C PRO A 370 5.73 -22.72 -2.08
N GLU A 371 6.07 -23.66 -1.20
CA GLU A 371 6.98 -23.38 -0.10
C GLU A 371 8.11 -22.58 -0.72
N ILE A 372 8.18 -21.30 -0.39
CA ILE A 372 9.29 -20.47 -0.87
C ILE A 372 10.47 -21.05 -0.13
N ALA A 373 11.28 -21.82 -0.85
CA ALA A 373 12.45 -22.44 -0.27
C ALA A 373 13.24 -21.33 0.39
N TYR A 374 13.36 -21.38 1.70
CA TYR A 374 14.34 -20.56 2.41
C TYR A 374 15.66 -20.81 1.73
N SER A 375 16.37 -19.76 1.31
CA SER A 375 17.68 -19.96 0.70
C SER A 375 18.62 -20.44 1.81
N ASP A 376 18.80 -21.76 1.93
CA ASP A 376 19.89 -22.35 2.72
C ASP A 376 21.26 -22.04 2.09
N GLY A 377 21.30 -21.17 1.10
CA GLY A 377 22.50 -20.66 0.52
C GLY A 377 23.12 -19.63 1.45
N GLU A 378 24.31 -19.95 2.00
CA GLU A 378 25.26 -18.93 2.43
C GLU A 378 25.35 -17.91 1.28
N VAL A 379 24.62 -16.80 1.42
CA VAL A 379 24.89 -15.62 0.62
C VAL A 379 26.22 -15.10 1.15
N THR A 380 27.30 -15.49 0.49
CA THR A 380 28.55 -14.75 0.66
C THR A 380 28.24 -13.36 0.15
N PRO A 381 28.19 -12.35 1.04
CA PRO A 381 27.95 -10.99 0.60
C PRO A 381 29.05 -10.63 -0.42
N PRO A 382 28.73 -9.90 -1.50
CA PRO A 382 29.77 -9.37 -2.37
C PRO A 382 30.72 -8.56 -1.48
N VAL A 383 31.99 -8.91 -1.56
CA VAL A 383 33.06 -8.17 -0.86
C VAL A 383 33.01 -6.73 -1.41
N PRO A 384 32.78 -5.73 -0.55
CA PRO A 384 32.72 -4.34 -1.02
C PRO A 384 34.04 -3.96 -1.67
N PRO A 385 34.05 -3.21 -2.77
CA PRO A 385 35.30 -2.72 -3.34
C PRO A 385 35.93 -1.70 -2.39
N GLY A 386 37.07 -2.05 -1.77
CA GLY A 386 37.98 -1.18 -1.08
C GLY A 386 37.62 -0.89 0.38
N GLU A 387 37.99 -1.82 1.27
CA GLU A 387 38.22 -1.47 2.69
C GLU A 387 39.37 -0.47 2.79
N GLU A 388 39.04 0.83 2.88
CA GLU A 388 39.87 1.71 3.72
C GLU A 388 39.52 1.37 5.17
N ALA A 389 40.54 0.96 5.94
CA ALA A 389 40.42 0.51 7.32
C ALA A 389 39.63 1.55 8.15
N GLU A 390 38.38 1.25 8.47
CA GLU A 390 37.61 2.02 9.43
C GLU A 390 38.31 1.92 10.80
N THR A 391 38.58 3.07 11.41
CA THR A 391 39.00 3.14 12.78
C THR A 391 37.95 2.42 13.66
N PRO A 392 38.36 1.55 14.59
CA PRO A 392 37.43 0.72 15.35
C PRO A 392 36.41 1.59 16.08
N PHE A 393 35.14 1.23 15.89
CA PHE A 393 33.98 1.81 16.55
C PHE A 393 34.21 1.86 18.07
N ASN A 394 34.20 3.07 18.63
CA ASN A 394 34.22 3.27 20.07
C ASN A 394 32.81 3.68 20.54
N PRO A 395 32.05 2.74 21.12
CA PRO A 395 30.67 3.02 21.60
C PRO A 395 30.60 4.07 22.72
N ASP A 396 31.72 4.32 23.43
CA ASP A 396 31.78 5.30 24.50
C ASP A 396 31.69 6.75 23.99
N LEU A 397 32.04 6.99 22.71
CA LEU A 397 31.90 8.31 22.08
C LEU A 397 30.45 8.76 21.90
N LEU A 398 29.52 7.85 21.66
CA LEU A 398 28.07 8.14 21.54
C LEU A 398 27.46 8.53 22.88
N ASN A 399 27.87 7.86 23.96
CA ASN A 399 27.35 8.13 25.30
C ASN A 399 27.87 9.45 25.88
N ALA A 400 28.88 10.02 25.28
CA ALA A 400 29.49 11.25 25.73
C ALA A 400 28.87 12.52 25.12
N VAL A 401 28.16 12.38 23.97
CA VAL A 401 27.44 13.50 23.37
C VAL A 401 26.06 13.65 24.01
N VAL A 402 25.85 14.68 24.82
CA VAL A 402 24.55 14.95 25.43
C VAL A 402 23.76 15.91 24.56
N HIS A 403 22.54 15.51 24.19
CA HIS A 403 21.63 16.38 23.44
C HIS A 403 20.20 16.28 23.94
N LYS A 404 19.48 17.38 23.98
CA LYS A 404 18.08 17.45 24.38
C LYS A 404 17.36 18.64 23.73
N PRO A 405 16.04 18.53 23.48
CA PRO A 405 15.24 19.69 23.16
C PRO A 405 15.20 20.62 24.39
N TYR A 406 15.31 21.90 24.16
CA TYR A 406 15.30 22.93 25.19
C TYR A 406 14.35 24.05 24.78
N TYR A 407 13.60 24.57 25.74
CA TYR A 407 12.64 25.64 25.56
C TYR A 407 12.93 26.75 26.57
N PRO A 408 13.58 27.83 26.15
CA PRO A 408 13.73 29.02 27.00
C PRO A 408 12.38 29.63 27.35
N THR A 409 12.40 30.64 28.19
CA THR A 409 11.19 31.35 28.73
C THR A 409 10.30 31.93 27.66
N ASP A 410 10.80 32.19 26.47
CA ASP A 410 10.06 32.69 25.30
C ASP A 410 9.38 31.56 24.48
N SER A 411 9.51 30.30 24.93
CA SER A 411 8.96 29.12 24.28
C SER A 411 9.50 28.82 22.87
N THR A 412 10.62 29.41 22.46
CA THR A 412 11.24 29.08 21.18
C THR A 412 11.92 27.70 21.24
N PRO A 413 11.82 26.88 20.19
CA PRO A 413 12.41 25.56 20.19
C PRO A 413 13.94 25.64 19.96
N HIS A 414 14.71 25.15 20.90
CA HIS A 414 16.16 25.04 20.82
C HIS A 414 16.60 23.58 20.91
N ILE A 415 17.80 23.29 20.40
CA ILE A 415 18.53 22.05 20.64
C ILE A 415 19.73 22.41 21.52
N TYR A 416 19.75 21.89 22.74
CA TYR A 416 20.94 21.95 23.59
C TYR A 416 21.86 20.77 23.19
N LEU A 417 23.12 21.07 22.97
CA LEU A 417 24.13 20.10 22.59
C LEU A 417 25.38 20.32 23.42
N GLU A 418 25.89 19.27 24.04
CA GLU A 418 27.14 19.24 24.76
C GLU A 418 28.11 18.28 24.09
N MET A 419 29.19 18.81 23.56
CA MET A 419 30.22 18.08 22.81
C MET A 419 31.42 17.80 23.69
N PRO A 420 31.82 16.54 23.91
CA PRO A 420 33.00 16.17 24.68
C PRO A 420 34.29 16.34 23.89
N PHE A 421 34.23 16.67 22.62
CA PHE A 421 35.34 16.89 21.70
C PHE A 421 34.90 17.73 20.51
N SER A 422 35.84 18.33 19.81
CA SER A 422 35.55 19.11 18.59
C SER A 422 35.30 18.17 17.40
N ALA A 423 34.16 18.32 16.72
CA ALA A 423 33.78 17.53 15.53
C ALA A 423 32.87 18.31 14.58
N HIS A 424 32.81 17.84 13.35
CA HIS A 424 31.80 18.29 12.41
C HIS A 424 30.39 17.72 12.81
N VAL A 425 29.41 18.60 12.97
CA VAL A 425 28.07 18.26 13.39
C VAL A 425 27.07 18.63 12.29
N ASP A 426 26.28 17.68 11.83
CA ASP A 426 25.15 17.91 10.95
C ASP A 426 23.83 17.67 11.70
N ILE A 427 22.94 18.67 11.74
CA ILE A 427 21.62 18.57 12.37
C ILE A 427 20.54 18.79 11.33
N GLN A 428 19.80 17.75 11.05
CA GLN A 428 18.68 17.76 10.12
C GLN A 428 17.35 17.66 10.85
N LEU A 429 16.33 18.36 10.33
CA LEU A 429 14.98 18.34 10.86
C LEU A 429 14.03 17.59 9.92
N PHE A 430 13.19 16.77 10.52
CA PHE A 430 12.18 15.96 9.84
C PHE A 430 10.80 16.24 10.45
N ASN A 431 9.76 16.19 9.63
CA ASN A 431 8.38 16.17 10.14
C ASN A 431 8.04 14.77 10.73
N ILE A 432 6.86 14.64 11.32
CA ILE A 432 6.40 13.38 11.93
C ILE A 432 6.21 12.24 10.91
N LEU A 433 6.19 12.55 9.61
CA LEU A 433 6.12 11.59 8.51
C LEU A 433 7.51 11.12 8.05
N GLY A 434 8.58 11.58 8.71
CA GLY A 434 9.96 11.23 8.35
C GLY A 434 10.52 12.01 7.15
N GLN A 435 9.77 12.96 6.59
CA GLN A 435 10.23 13.79 5.48
C GLN A 435 11.20 14.85 6.00
N ARG A 436 12.35 14.99 5.33
CA ARG A 436 13.32 16.03 5.65
C ARG A 436 12.76 17.42 5.38
N VAL A 437 12.72 18.24 6.41
CA VAL A 437 12.29 19.64 6.34
C VAL A 437 13.44 20.56 5.95
N GLY A 438 14.64 20.29 6.50
CA GLY A 438 15.84 21.04 6.16
C GLY A 438 17.00 20.75 7.11
N THR A 439 18.10 21.49 6.92
CA THR A 439 19.29 21.43 7.78
C THR A 439 19.26 22.61 8.75
N VAL A 440 19.33 22.30 10.03
CA VAL A 440 19.38 23.30 11.12
C VAL A 440 20.81 23.77 11.37
N PHE A 441 21.79 22.84 11.29
CA PHE A 441 23.19 23.11 11.54
C PHE A 441 24.07 22.14 10.74
N ASN A 442 25.18 22.61 10.15
CA ASN A 442 26.12 21.76 9.42
C ASN A 442 27.51 22.41 9.38
N GLU A 443 28.19 22.45 10.53
CA GLU A 443 29.48 23.10 10.69
C GLU A 443 30.34 22.39 11.76
N MET A 444 31.60 22.78 11.88
CA MET A 444 32.47 22.38 12.99
C MET A 444 31.92 22.93 14.32
N MET A 445 31.72 22.05 15.27
CA MET A 445 31.39 22.42 16.65
C MET A 445 32.58 22.08 17.57
N PHE A 446 32.95 23.03 18.43
CA PHE A 446 34.03 22.83 19.36
C PHE A 446 33.55 22.15 20.64
N GLU A 447 34.47 21.55 21.40
CA GLU A 447 34.21 21.01 22.73
C GLU A 447 33.53 22.05 23.63
N GLY A 448 32.44 21.63 24.30
CA GLY A 448 31.64 22.48 25.19
C GLY A 448 30.15 22.41 24.87
N SER A 449 29.37 23.32 25.49
CA SER A 449 27.95 23.35 25.36
C SER A 449 27.47 24.45 24.38
N THR A 450 26.52 24.12 23.53
CA THR A 450 25.95 25.07 22.55
C THR A 450 24.43 24.93 22.52
N GLU A 451 23.74 26.05 22.41
CA GLU A 451 22.30 26.12 22.17
C GLU A 451 22.04 26.59 20.73
N ILE A 452 21.20 25.82 20.01
CA ILE A 452 20.88 26.06 18.61
C ILE A 452 19.40 26.38 18.52
N ASN A 453 19.07 27.63 18.16
CA ASN A 453 17.68 28.06 17.94
C ASN A 453 17.18 27.55 16.57
N ILE A 454 16.18 26.68 16.58
CA ILE A 454 15.66 26.07 15.36
C ILE A 454 14.95 27.11 14.49
N ARG A 455 14.16 28.03 15.10
CA ARG A 455 13.44 29.06 14.33
C ARG A 455 14.33 30.09 13.66
N GLU A 456 15.41 30.48 14.32
CA GLU A 456 16.40 31.42 13.73
C GLU A 456 17.09 30.81 12.52
N ARG A 457 17.38 29.51 12.57
CA ARG A 457 18.05 28.79 11.50
C ARG A 457 17.13 28.40 10.34
N MET A 458 15.81 28.33 10.60
CA MET A 458 14.80 27.91 9.62
C MET A 458 13.51 28.77 9.68
N PRO A 459 13.58 30.10 9.50
CA PRO A 459 12.46 31.02 9.79
C PRO A 459 11.24 30.83 8.86
N GLU A 460 11.44 30.41 7.61
CA GLU A 460 10.38 30.36 6.59
C GLU A 460 9.75 28.96 6.38
N GLN A 461 10.24 27.94 7.06
CA GLN A 461 9.89 26.53 6.74
C GLN A 461 9.14 25.79 7.85
N LEU A 462 8.92 26.40 9.02
CA LEU A 462 8.39 25.69 10.17
C LEU A 462 6.97 26.15 10.53
N SER A 463 6.01 25.24 10.37
CA SER A 463 4.69 25.37 10.96
C SER A 463 4.69 24.86 12.41
N THR A 464 3.71 25.28 13.19
CA THR A 464 3.48 24.72 14.53
C THR A 464 3.26 23.22 14.46
N GLY A 465 4.00 22.45 15.26
CA GLY A 465 3.86 20.99 15.25
C GLY A 465 5.05 20.24 15.88
N LYS A 466 4.94 18.93 15.90
CA LYS A 466 6.00 18.03 16.37
C LYS A 466 6.96 17.70 15.22
N TYR A 467 8.26 17.81 15.49
CA TYR A 467 9.33 17.49 14.57
C TYR A 467 10.32 16.52 15.22
N ILE A 468 11.12 15.87 14.40
CA ILE A 468 12.23 15.03 14.83
C ILE A 468 13.51 15.68 14.30
N TYR A 469 14.45 15.98 15.17
CA TYR A 469 15.80 16.37 14.74
C TYR A 469 16.73 15.18 14.81
N ARG A 470 17.62 15.09 13.83
CA ARG A 470 18.68 14.09 13.75
C ARG A 470 20.03 14.79 13.78
N ILE A 471 20.89 14.37 14.70
CA ILE A 471 22.25 14.85 14.81
C ILE A 471 23.16 13.77 14.27
N SER A 472 24.09 14.16 13.40
CA SER A 472 25.16 13.29 12.89
C SER A 472 26.52 13.87 13.33
N VAL A 473 27.33 13.06 13.98
CA VAL A 473 28.70 13.39 14.44
C VAL A 473 29.59 12.23 14.05
N GLN A 474 30.62 12.45 13.23
CA GLN A 474 31.56 11.41 12.79
C GLN A 474 30.87 10.13 12.31
N ASN A 475 29.90 10.25 11.37
CA ASN A 475 29.08 9.15 10.82
C ASN A 475 28.11 8.48 11.80
N GLN A 476 27.99 8.96 13.03
CA GLN A 476 27.01 8.48 13.99
C GLN A 476 25.78 9.39 14.02
N LYS A 477 24.58 8.79 14.15
CA LYS A 477 23.31 9.52 14.07
C LYS A 477 22.49 9.30 15.34
N MET A 478 22.01 10.38 15.91
CA MET A 478 21.12 10.41 17.08
C MET A 478 19.89 11.22 16.73
N SER A 479 18.72 10.86 17.28
CA SER A 479 17.47 11.58 16.99
C SER A 479 16.65 11.78 18.26
N LYS A 480 15.95 12.94 18.33
CA LYS A 480 14.92 13.23 19.34
C LYS A 480 13.79 14.08 18.73
N SER A 481 12.65 14.09 19.39
CA SER A 481 11.55 14.95 19.00
C SER A 481 11.65 16.33 19.66
N VAL A 482 11.18 17.35 18.93
CA VAL A 482 11.03 18.73 19.40
C VAL A 482 9.67 19.29 18.97
N MET A 483 9.06 20.12 19.82
CA MET A 483 7.84 20.84 19.49
C MET A 483 8.20 22.22 18.99
N VAL A 484 7.65 22.62 17.86
CA VAL A 484 7.70 23.97 17.32
C VAL A 484 6.33 24.60 17.58
N ALA A 485 6.28 25.63 18.43
CA ALA A 485 5.06 26.31 18.83
C ALA A 485 4.71 27.46 17.87
#